data_33e4d8a42e38f375a1d88179a0e08205
#
_entry.id   33e4d8a42e38f375a1d88179a0e08205
#
_cell.length_a   1.000
_cell.length_b   1.000
_cell.length_c   1.000
_cell.angle_alpha   90.00
_cell.angle_beta   90.00
_cell.angle_gamma   90.00
#
_symmetry.space_group_name_H-M   'P 1'
#
loop_
_entity.id
_entity.type
_entity.pdbx_description
1 polymer ?
#
loop_
_entity_poly.entity_id
_entity_poly.type
_entity_poly.pdbx_seq_one_letter_code
_entity_poly.pdbx_strand_id
1 'polypeptide(L)'
;MTPLPRRRKAVRRAEILDAARAVFLAQPYGQASVNQIAARAGCVVGTIYGYFEGKRDLFDAVLTDFYDRLIADIEPKFAVLHGTEDRLRFLVARHLQITVDDAPWLRVLGREAKDGAGYFGSRLHQLNRRYAQFLTRTLDDGIARGELRADLDPQLARDLVFGGLEHWVCNTVGRGRPRDTAAAAHAVTRMLLDGWRAAPAPRGDPALRSLEQRLSVLENRLEGRGAAKARRPAKELTT
;
A
#
# COMPACT_ATOMS: atom_id res chain seq x y z
N MET A 1 2.63 -6.79 45.20
CA MET A 1 2.47 -8.01 44.35
C MET A 1 3.69 -8.18 43.48
N THR A 2 4.45 -9.25 43.64
CA THR A 2 5.60 -9.58 42.79
C THR A 2 5.09 -10.01 41.41
N PRO A 3 5.52 -9.39 40.28
CA PRO A 3 5.06 -9.80 38.95
C PRO A 3 5.39 -11.27 38.69
N LEU A 4 4.45 -12.00 38.09
CA LEU A 4 4.66 -13.39 37.66
C LEU A 4 5.92 -13.49 36.77
N PRO A 5 6.68 -14.60 36.79
CA PRO A 5 7.94 -14.75 36.04
C PRO A 5 7.83 -14.41 34.54
N ARG A 6 6.71 -14.78 33.91
CA ARG A 6 6.40 -14.49 32.49
C ARG A 6 6.25 -12.99 32.21
N ARG A 7 5.62 -12.23 33.12
CA ARG A 7 5.46 -10.77 33.01
C ARG A 7 6.81 -10.06 33.14
N ARG A 8 7.69 -10.50 34.06
CA ARG A 8 9.04 -9.95 34.18
C ARG A 8 9.85 -10.16 32.91
N LYS A 9 9.75 -11.35 32.26
CA LYS A 9 10.43 -11.64 31.01
C LYS A 9 9.98 -10.73 29.87
N ALA A 10 8.66 -10.47 29.73
CA ALA A 10 8.12 -9.58 28.71
C ALA A 10 8.57 -8.13 28.92
N VAL A 11 8.53 -7.63 30.14
CA VAL A 11 8.99 -6.27 30.50
C VAL A 11 10.46 -6.11 30.16
N ARG A 12 11.31 -7.06 30.56
CA ARG A 12 12.74 -7.01 30.27
C ARG A 12 13.03 -7.04 28.77
N ARG A 13 12.29 -7.85 28.00
CA ARG A 13 12.39 -7.87 26.55
C ARG A 13 12.07 -6.50 25.94
N ALA A 14 11.01 -5.84 26.40
CA ALA A 14 10.64 -4.50 25.93
C ALA A 14 11.72 -3.45 26.24
N GLU A 15 12.27 -3.46 27.46
CA GLU A 15 13.38 -2.57 27.85
C GLU A 15 14.60 -2.73 26.94
N ILE A 16 14.95 -3.98 26.57
CA ILE A 16 16.07 -4.25 25.66
C ILE A 16 15.74 -3.73 24.25
N LEU A 17 14.50 -3.90 23.75
CA LEU A 17 14.09 -3.40 22.44
C LEU A 17 14.13 -1.87 22.38
N ASP A 18 13.68 -1.18 23.43
CA ASP A 18 13.72 0.28 23.51
C ASP A 18 15.17 0.81 23.53
N ALA A 19 16.04 0.15 24.30
CA ALA A 19 17.47 0.46 24.32
C ALA A 19 18.12 0.24 22.95
N ALA A 20 17.81 -0.89 22.29
CA ALA A 20 18.31 -1.21 20.96
C ALA A 20 17.84 -0.20 19.90
N ARG A 21 16.55 0.14 19.91
CA ARG A 21 15.99 1.21 19.03
C ARG A 21 16.77 2.51 19.21
N ALA A 22 17.00 2.94 20.43
CA ALA A 22 17.74 4.17 20.70
C ALA A 22 19.19 4.13 20.20
N VAL A 23 19.89 2.99 20.32
CA VAL A 23 21.25 2.82 19.79
C VAL A 23 21.27 2.83 18.27
N PHE A 24 20.33 2.13 17.60
CA PHE A 24 20.23 2.11 16.15
C PHE A 24 19.81 3.46 15.56
N LEU A 25 19.11 4.30 16.33
CA LEU A 25 18.80 5.68 15.92
C LEU A 25 20.03 6.59 15.99
N ALA A 26 20.90 6.37 16.98
CA ALA A 26 22.05 7.22 17.23
C ALA A 26 23.21 6.99 16.26
N GLN A 27 23.33 5.78 15.69
CA GLN A 27 24.44 5.41 14.83
C GLN A 27 24.06 4.34 13.79
N PRO A 28 24.81 4.21 12.67
CA PRO A 28 24.59 3.16 11.68
C PRO A 28 24.63 1.75 12.29
N TYR A 29 23.86 0.83 11.73
CA TYR A 29 23.78 -0.56 12.18
C TYR A 29 25.17 -1.23 12.31
N GLY A 30 26.06 -0.97 11.34
CA GLY A 30 27.44 -1.52 11.38
C GLY A 30 28.24 -1.11 12.60
N GLN A 31 28.02 0.12 13.12
CA GLN A 31 28.74 0.68 14.28
C GLN A 31 28.07 0.35 15.61
N ALA A 32 26.81 -0.04 15.61
CA ALA A 32 26.09 -0.44 16.80
C ALA A 32 26.60 -1.78 17.34
N SER A 33 26.71 -1.90 18.66
CA SER A 33 27.15 -3.13 19.33
C SER A 33 26.16 -3.57 20.42
N VAL A 34 26.14 -4.89 20.67
CA VAL A 34 25.33 -5.47 21.75
C VAL A 34 25.80 -4.94 23.13
N ASN A 35 27.08 -4.63 23.29
CA ASN A 35 27.61 -4.02 24.52
C ASN A 35 26.99 -2.67 24.82
N GLN A 36 26.89 -1.80 23.81
CA GLN A 36 26.23 -0.48 23.93
C GLN A 36 24.75 -0.62 24.28
N ILE A 37 24.07 -1.58 23.66
CA ILE A 37 22.65 -1.86 23.94
C ILE A 37 22.49 -2.38 25.37
N ALA A 38 23.33 -3.29 25.83
CA ALA A 38 23.32 -3.82 27.20
C ALA A 38 23.54 -2.71 28.25
N ALA A 39 24.54 -1.86 28.02
CA ALA A 39 24.83 -0.71 28.89
C ALA A 39 23.60 0.24 28.96
N ARG A 40 22.97 0.53 27.82
CA ARG A 40 21.79 1.39 27.77
C ARG A 40 20.55 0.76 28.41
N ALA A 41 20.38 -0.57 28.29
CA ALA A 41 19.28 -1.34 28.90
C ALA A 41 19.50 -1.59 30.42
N GLY A 42 20.66 -1.18 30.98
CA GLY A 42 21.01 -1.44 32.39
C GLY A 42 21.12 -2.94 32.69
N CYS A 43 21.69 -3.72 31.77
CA CYS A 43 21.88 -5.17 31.96
C CYS A 43 23.27 -5.64 31.47
N VAL A 44 23.62 -6.85 31.81
CA VAL A 44 24.83 -7.48 31.28
C VAL A 44 24.56 -8.08 29.90
N VAL A 45 25.57 -8.17 29.06
CA VAL A 45 25.48 -8.68 27.68
C VAL A 45 24.87 -10.08 27.61
N GLY A 46 25.20 -10.95 28.57
CA GLY A 46 24.60 -12.28 28.67
C GLY A 46 23.07 -12.27 28.82
N THR A 47 22.50 -11.20 29.42
CA THR A 47 21.07 -11.03 29.49
C THR A 47 20.46 -10.86 28.08
N ILE A 48 21.10 -10.06 27.21
CA ILE A 48 20.63 -9.88 25.82
C ILE A 48 20.66 -11.19 25.06
N TYR A 49 21.74 -11.95 25.15
CA TYR A 49 21.85 -13.27 24.51
C TYR A 49 20.88 -14.32 25.06
N GLY A 50 20.31 -14.09 26.23
CA GLY A 50 19.18 -14.90 26.73
C GLY A 50 17.81 -14.62 26.04
N TYR A 51 17.73 -13.55 25.25
CA TYR A 51 16.50 -13.15 24.52
C TYR A 51 16.68 -13.15 23.00
N PHE A 52 17.89 -12.90 22.50
CA PHE A 52 18.19 -12.68 21.09
C PHE A 52 19.49 -13.41 20.73
N GLU A 53 19.53 -14.04 19.56
CA GLU A 53 20.70 -14.81 19.09
C GLU A 53 21.90 -13.90 18.77
N GLY A 54 21.66 -12.62 18.47
CA GLY A 54 22.70 -11.65 18.16
C GLY A 54 22.14 -10.30 17.73
N LYS A 55 23.05 -9.43 17.26
CA LYS A 55 22.71 -8.06 16.85
C LYS A 55 21.67 -8.04 15.72
N ARG A 56 21.73 -8.99 14.77
CA ARG A 56 20.78 -9.07 13.66
C ARG A 56 19.39 -9.46 14.14
N ASP A 57 19.27 -10.49 14.95
CA ASP A 57 17.99 -10.92 15.52
C ASP A 57 17.36 -9.81 16.38
N LEU A 58 18.19 -9.11 17.17
CA LEU A 58 17.74 -7.97 17.96
C LEU A 58 17.24 -6.82 17.07
N PHE A 59 17.92 -6.52 15.96
CA PHE A 59 17.48 -5.51 15.01
C PHE A 59 16.17 -5.90 14.35
N ASP A 60 16.05 -7.15 13.87
CA ASP A 60 14.83 -7.68 13.27
C ASP A 60 13.65 -7.71 14.26
N ALA A 61 13.93 -7.92 15.56
CA ALA A 61 12.94 -7.82 16.61
C ALA A 61 12.46 -6.37 16.84
N VAL A 62 13.36 -5.38 16.77
CA VAL A 62 13.01 -3.94 16.84
C VAL A 62 12.16 -3.54 15.63
N LEU A 63 12.50 -4.01 14.42
CA LEU A 63 11.70 -3.80 13.22
C LEU A 63 10.29 -4.37 13.40
N THR A 64 10.23 -5.62 13.87
CA THR A 64 8.96 -6.32 14.08
C THR A 64 8.07 -5.56 15.06
N ASP A 65 8.62 -5.14 16.19
CA ASP A 65 7.88 -4.39 17.20
C ASP A 65 7.35 -3.04 16.67
N PHE A 66 8.12 -2.34 15.83
CA PHE A 66 7.67 -1.12 15.17
C PHE A 66 6.47 -1.37 14.25
N TYR A 67 6.58 -2.37 13.36
CA TYR A 67 5.49 -2.69 12.42
C TYR A 67 4.26 -3.29 13.11
N ASP A 68 4.45 -4.09 14.16
CA ASP A 68 3.33 -4.64 14.92
C ASP A 68 2.53 -3.54 15.62
N ARG A 69 3.19 -2.55 16.23
CA ARG A 69 2.51 -1.37 16.80
C ARG A 69 1.81 -0.54 15.73
N LEU A 70 2.46 -0.33 14.59
CA LEU A 70 1.87 0.40 13.47
C LEU A 70 0.63 -0.28 12.93
N ILE A 71 0.69 -1.58 12.71
CA ILE A 71 -0.43 -2.37 12.17
C ILE A 71 -1.57 -2.43 13.20
N ALA A 72 -1.25 -2.64 14.49
CA ALA A 72 -2.24 -2.65 15.56
C ALA A 72 -2.98 -1.31 15.71
N ASP A 73 -2.33 -0.18 15.39
CA ASP A 73 -2.99 1.14 15.33
C ASP A 73 -3.89 1.30 14.10
N ILE A 74 -3.49 0.73 12.95
CA ILE A 74 -4.21 0.86 11.67
C ILE A 74 -5.43 -0.07 11.60
N GLU A 75 -5.28 -1.35 11.97
CA GLU A 75 -6.31 -2.38 11.78
C GLU A 75 -7.72 -1.99 12.28
N PRO A 76 -7.90 -1.54 13.54
CA PRO A 76 -9.24 -1.22 14.04
C PRO A 76 -9.85 0.00 13.35
N LYS A 77 -9.03 0.98 12.97
CA LYS A 77 -9.47 2.17 12.25
C LYS A 77 -9.85 1.84 10.82
N PHE A 78 -9.05 1.00 10.17
CA PHE A 78 -9.27 0.56 8.80
C PHE A 78 -10.51 -0.35 8.67
N ALA A 79 -10.78 -1.18 9.66
CA ALA A 79 -11.89 -2.12 9.64
C ALA A 79 -13.27 -1.45 9.58
N VAL A 80 -13.39 -0.23 10.11
CA VAL A 80 -14.66 0.54 10.10
C VAL A 80 -14.81 1.46 8.89
N LEU A 81 -13.79 1.54 8.01
CA LEU A 81 -13.85 2.35 6.80
C LEU A 81 -14.51 1.58 5.65
N HIS A 82 -15.39 2.27 4.93
CA HIS A 82 -16.11 1.71 3.79
C HIS A 82 -15.74 2.44 2.50
N GLY A 83 -15.69 1.67 1.39
CA GLY A 83 -15.36 2.19 0.08
C GLY A 83 -13.86 2.46 -0.13
N THR A 84 -13.46 2.55 -1.39
CA THR A 84 -12.06 2.74 -1.78
C THR A 84 -11.54 4.13 -1.39
N GLU A 85 -12.37 5.17 -1.53
CA GLU A 85 -11.95 6.55 -1.26
C GLU A 85 -11.56 6.77 0.18
N ASP A 86 -12.38 6.35 1.16
CA ASP A 86 -12.12 6.58 2.58
C ASP A 86 -10.90 5.77 3.06
N ARG A 87 -10.78 4.53 2.59
CA ARG A 87 -9.62 3.67 2.87
C ARG A 87 -8.34 4.24 2.28
N LEU A 88 -8.36 4.69 1.02
CA LEU A 88 -7.20 5.29 0.37
C LEU A 88 -6.79 6.59 1.07
N ARG A 89 -7.75 7.47 1.39
CA ARG A 89 -7.51 8.72 2.11
C ARG A 89 -6.86 8.46 3.47
N PHE A 90 -7.38 7.50 4.22
CA PHE A 90 -6.83 7.10 5.51
C PHE A 90 -5.39 6.60 5.39
N LEU A 91 -5.13 5.69 4.44
CA LEU A 91 -3.80 5.09 4.25
C LEU A 91 -2.76 6.13 3.83
N VAL A 92 -3.09 7.02 2.88
CA VAL A 92 -2.19 8.11 2.44
C VAL A 92 -1.90 9.05 3.60
N ALA A 93 -2.93 9.50 4.33
CA ALA A 93 -2.77 10.39 5.48
C ALA A 93 -1.92 9.74 6.58
N ARG A 94 -2.19 8.46 6.90
CA ARG A 94 -1.46 7.73 7.93
C ARG A 94 0.00 7.50 7.54
N HIS A 95 0.27 7.18 6.27
CA HIS A 95 1.64 7.03 5.77
C HIS A 95 2.43 8.34 5.89
N LEU A 96 1.87 9.46 5.46
CA LEU A 96 2.51 10.77 5.63
C LEU A 96 2.73 11.12 7.10
N GLN A 97 1.79 10.81 8.00
CA GLN A 97 1.94 11.05 9.43
C GLN A 97 3.11 10.25 10.03
N ILE A 98 3.23 8.95 9.69
CA ILE A 98 4.35 8.11 10.12
C ILE A 98 5.68 8.72 9.67
N THR A 99 5.75 9.27 8.47
CA THR A 99 6.98 9.88 7.95
C THR A 99 7.40 11.14 8.72
N VAL A 100 6.47 11.79 9.42
CA VAL A 100 6.78 12.92 10.32
C VAL A 100 7.14 12.42 11.70
N ASP A 101 6.30 11.57 12.29
CA ASP A 101 6.43 11.12 13.68
C ASP A 101 7.68 10.25 13.89
N ASP A 102 7.96 9.37 12.94
CA ASP A 102 9.05 8.39 13.00
C ASP A 102 10.17 8.67 11.99
N ALA A 103 10.32 9.91 11.50
CA ALA A 103 11.31 10.29 10.50
C ALA A 103 12.74 9.80 10.79
N PRO A 104 13.27 9.84 12.04
CA PRO A 104 14.58 9.31 12.33
C PRO A 104 14.66 7.78 12.11
N TRP A 105 13.61 7.06 12.51
CA TRP A 105 13.55 5.61 12.35
C TRP A 105 13.42 5.19 10.89
N LEU A 106 12.58 5.87 10.12
CA LEU A 106 12.45 5.62 8.69
C LEU A 106 13.74 5.86 7.90
N ARG A 107 14.60 6.78 8.36
CA ARG A 107 15.97 6.92 7.78
C ARG A 107 16.84 5.72 8.05
N VAL A 108 16.72 5.09 9.22
CA VAL A 108 17.44 3.82 9.53
C VAL A 108 16.94 2.73 8.59
N LEU A 109 15.61 2.56 8.45
CA LEU A 109 15.00 1.57 7.55
C LEU A 109 15.41 1.78 6.09
N GLY A 110 15.40 3.02 5.62
CA GLY A 110 15.78 3.36 4.24
C GLY A 110 17.26 3.06 3.93
N ARG A 111 18.16 3.16 4.91
CA ARG A 111 19.57 2.75 4.76
C ARG A 111 19.68 1.23 4.63
N GLU A 112 19.06 0.49 5.54
CA GLU A 112 19.06 -0.98 5.51
C GLU A 112 18.43 -1.54 4.23
N ALA A 113 17.39 -0.88 3.68
CA ALA A 113 16.76 -1.27 2.42
C ALA A 113 17.67 -0.98 1.21
N LYS A 114 18.48 0.08 1.25
CA LYS A 114 19.36 0.49 0.13
C LYS A 114 20.68 -0.23 0.08
N ASP A 115 21.20 -0.71 1.20
CA ASP A 115 22.42 -1.54 1.27
C ASP A 115 22.26 -2.95 0.62
N GLY A 116 21.17 -3.15 0.05
CA GLY A 116 20.67 -3.75 -1.19
C GLY A 116 20.77 -5.23 -1.42
N ALA A 117 21.87 -5.91 -1.23
CA ALA A 117 21.98 -7.33 -1.63
C ALA A 117 21.15 -8.31 -0.77
N GLY A 118 20.57 -7.83 0.34
CA GLY A 118 19.80 -8.64 1.28
C GLY A 118 18.38 -8.15 1.55
N TYR A 119 17.86 -7.13 0.85
CA TYR A 119 16.52 -6.61 1.13
C TYR A 119 15.43 -7.62 0.79
N PHE A 120 15.44 -8.17 -0.43
CA PHE A 120 14.45 -9.15 -0.85
C PHE A 120 14.55 -10.44 -0.04
N GLY A 121 13.44 -10.85 0.58
CA GLY A 121 13.39 -11.99 1.49
C GLY A 121 13.77 -11.66 2.96
N SER A 122 14.32 -10.46 3.22
CA SER A 122 14.65 -10.04 4.58
C SER A 122 13.41 -9.84 5.46
N ARG A 123 13.64 -9.72 6.79
CA ARG A 123 12.57 -9.38 7.74
C ARG A 123 11.92 -8.04 7.41
N LEU A 124 12.71 -7.04 7.05
CA LEU A 124 12.20 -5.73 6.64
C LEU A 124 11.28 -5.83 5.41
N HIS A 125 11.68 -6.60 4.39
CA HIS A 125 10.85 -6.81 3.20
C HIS A 125 9.51 -7.48 3.54
N GLN A 126 9.51 -8.50 4.42
CA GLN A 126 8.28 -9.16 4.85
C GLN A 126 7.34 -8.20 5.60
N LEU A 127 7.89 -7.36 6.48
CA LEU A 127 7.14 -6.37 7.24
C LEU A 127 6.58 -5.26 6.34
N ASN A 128 7.37 -4.76 5.39
CA ASN A 128 6.90 -3.81 4.38
C ASN A 128 5.74 -4.38 3.56
N ARG A 129 5.84 -5.64 3.12
CA ARG A 129 4.75 -6.30 2.41
C ARG A 129 3.48 -6.39 3.26
N ARG A 130 3.60 -6.77 4.54
CA ARG A 130 2.46 -6.85 5.47
C ARG A 130 1.76 -5.50 5.62
N TYR A 131 2.53 -4.41 5.76
CA TYR A 131 1.99 -3.06 5.82
C TYR A 131 1.34 -2.64 4.48
N ALA A 132 2.00 -2.88 3.37
CA ALA A 132 1.53 -2.52 2.04
C ALA A 132 0.24 -3.27 1.62
N GLN A 133 -0.06 -4.42 2.24
CA GLN A 133 -1.28 -5.18 1.97
C GLN A 133 -2.56 -4.40 2.23
N PHE A 134 -2.57 -3.42 3.14
CA PHE A 134 -3.75 -2.57 3.34
C PHE A 134 -4.11 -1.81 2.07
N LEU A 135 -3.11 -1.27 1.37
CA LEU A 135 -3.33 -0.58 0.10
C LEU A 135 -3.70 -1.56 -1.02
N THR A 136 -2.96 -2.66 -1.17
CA THR A 136 -3.22 -3.64 -2.22
C THR A 136 -4.65 -4.19 -2.11
N ARG A 137 -5.10 -4.59 -0.91
CA ARG A 137 -6.48 -5.03 -0.68
C ARG A 137 -7.51 -3.94 -0.96
N THR A 138 -7.21 -2.69 -0.63
CA THR A 138 -8.10 -1.56 -0.96
C THR A 138 -8.31 -1.42 -2.46
N LEU A 139 -7.23 -1.59 -3.24
CA LEU A 139 -7.26 -1.51 -4.69
C LEU A 139 -8.00 -2.73 -5.30
N ASP A 140 -7.66 -3.94 -4.87
CA ASP A 140 -8.31 -5.17 -5.32
C ASP A 140 -9.83 -5.13 -5.05
N ASP A 141 -10.23 -4.75 -3.83
CA ASP A 141 -11.62 -4.57 -3.46
C ASP A 141 -12.32 -3.49 -4.29
N GLY A 142 -11.64 -2.37 -4.57
CA GLY A 142 -12.16 -1.28 -5.38
C GLY A 142 -12.39 -1.68 -6.84
N ILE A 143 -11.47 -2.46 -7.42
CA ILE A 143 -11.60 -3.03 -8.76
C ILE A 143 -12.78 -4.01 -8.79
N ALA A 144 -12.84 -4.94 -7.83
CA ALA A 144 -13.89 -5.94 -7.74
C ALA A 144 -15.30 -5.32 -7.61
N ARG A 145 -15.43 -4.16 -6.94
CA ARG A 145 -16.70 -3.42 -6.81
C ARG A 145 -16.98 -2.46 -7.97
N GLY A 146 -16.07 -2.34 -8.95
CA GLY A 146 -16.20 -1.38 -10.05
C GLY A 146 -16.05 0.09 -9.64
N GLU A 147 -15.50 0.38 -8.48
CA GLU A 147 -15.15 1.72 -8.02
C GLU A 147 -13.88 2.22 -8.71
N LEU A 148 -12.97 1.30 -9.03
CA LEU A 148 -11.74 1.54 -9.77
C LEU A 148 -11.80 0.85 -11.14
N ARG A 149 -11.03 1.38 -12.09
CA ARG A 149 -10.93 0.83 -13.45
C ARG A 149 -10.34 -0.60 -13.40
N ALA A 150 -10.87 -1.48 -14.23
CA ALA A 150 -10.51 -2.90 -14.22
C ALA A 150 -9.08 -3.21 -14.72
N ASP A 151 -8.49 -2.29 -15.47
CA ASP A 151 -7.13 -2.39 -16.01
C ASP A 151 -6.06 -1.77 -15.09
N LEU A 152 -6.43 -1.34 -13.87
CA LEU A 152 -5.49 -0.86 -12.88
C LEU A 152 -4.65 -2.04 -12.37
N ASP A 153 -3.31 -1.93 -12.46
CA ASP A 153 -2.39 -2.85 -11.80
C ASP A 153 -2.20 -2.45 -10.32
N PRO A 154 -2.72 -3.24 -9.35
CA PRO A 154 -2.62 -2.89 -7.93
C PRO A 154 -1.18 -2.86 -7.40
N GLN A 155 -0.27 -3.65 -8.00
CA GLN A 155 1.13 -3.69 -7.58
C GLN A 155 1.87 -2.43 -8.03
N LEU A 156 1.73 -2.07 -9.29
CA LEU A 156 2.30 -0.83 -9.82
C LEU A 156 1.71 0.40 -9.09
N ALA A 157 0.40 0.42 -8.88
CA ALA A 157 -0.27 1.49 -8.16
C ALA A 157 0.26 1.64 -6.73
N ARG A 158 0.44 0.53 -6.00
CA ARG A 158 1.06 0.51 -4.67
C ARG A 158 2.46 1.10 -4.69
N ASP A 159 3.30 0.69 -5.63
CA ASP A 159 4.69 1.12 -5.71
C ASP A 159 4.79 2.62 -6.05
N LEU A 160 3.91 3.12 -6.93
CA LEU A 160 3.81 4.54 -7.25
C LEU A 160 3.35 5.36 -6.03
N VAL A 161 2.36 4.88 -5.27
CA VAL A 161 1.89 5.59 -4.07
C VAL A 161 3.00 5.71 -3.03
N PHE A 162 3.57 4.59 -2.59
CA PHE A 162 4.59 4.63 -1.55
C PHE A 162 5.86 5.33 -2.01
N GLY A 163 6.34 5.07 -3.23
CA GLY A 163 7.51 5.73 -3.79
C GLY A 163 7.30 7.23 -3.96
N GLY A 164 6.13 7.66 -4.43
CA GLY A 164 5.76 9.07 -4.55
C GLY A 164 5.68 9.80 -3.21
N LEU A 165 5.06 9.16 -2.21
CA LEU A 165 4.96 9.73 -0.86
C LEU A 165 6.33 9.84 -0.19
N GLU A 166 7.18 8.82 -0.29
CA GLU A 166 8.55 8.85 0.22
C GLU A 166 9.37 9.96 -0.45
N HIS A 167 9.28 10.09 -1.77
CA HIS A 167 9.97 11.13 -2.52
C HIS A 167 9.50 12.53 -2.10
N TRP A 168 8.19 12.74 -1.95
CA TRP A 168 7.63 14.00 -1.48
C TRP A 168 8.17 14.36 -0.08
N VAL A 169 8.22 13.39 0.82
CA VAL A 169 8.78 13.58 2.17
C VAL A 169 10.26 13.96 2.10
N CYS A 170 11.08 13.22 1.35
CA CYS A 170 12.51 13.52 1.21
C CYS A 170 12.75 14.94 0.70
N ASN A 171 12.02 15.38 -0.31
CA ASN A 171 12.13 16.76 -0.84
C ASN A 171 11.67 17.82 0.15
N THR A 172 10.65 17.54 0.95
CA THR A 172 10.09 18.49 1.90
C THR A 172 11.00 18.64 3.11
N VAL A 173 11.55 17.54 3.63
CA VAL A 173 12.52 17.54 4.74
C VAL A 173 13.79 18.28 4.36
N GLY A 174 14.36 17.97 3.19
CA GLY A 174 15.61 18.54 2.72
C GLY A 174 15.55 20.07 2.50
N ARG A 175 14.34 20.62 2.35
CA ARG A 175 14.12 22.06 2.11
C ARG A 175 13.68 22.84 3.34
N GLY A 176 13.56 22.21 4.52
CA GLY A 176 13.13 22.88 5.76
C GLY A 176 11.71 23.49 5.71
N ARG A 177 10.86 23.06 4.76
CA ARG A 177 9.52 23.62 4.62
C ARG A 177 8.55 23.01 5.64
N PRO A 178 7.62 23.82 6.21
CA PRO A 178 6.52 23.27 7.02
C PRO A 178 5.74 22.24 6.21
N ARG A 179 5.37 21.13 6.85
CA ARG A 179 4.63 20.06 6.19
C ARG A 179 3.17 20.13 6.59
N ASP A 180 2.34 20.52 5.67
CA ASP A 180 0.92 20.24 5.79
C ASP A 180 0.64 18.85 5.19
N THR A 181 0.83 17.83 6.04
CA THR A 181 0.57 16.42 5.66
C THR A 181 -0.89 16.17 5.36
N ALA A 182 -1.82 16.93 5.96
CA ALA A 182 -3.24 16.80 5.73
C ALA A 182 -3.61 17.31 4.33
N ALA A 183 -3.13 18.51 3.96
CA ALA A 183 -3.32 19.06 2.62
C ALA A 183 -2.67 18.17 1.54
N ALA A 184 -1.45 17.67 1.79
CA ALA A 184 -0.77 16.75 0.88
C ALA A 184 -1.54 15.42 0.72
N ALA A 185 -2.03 14.83 1.82
CA ALA A 185 -2.83 13.61 1.78
C ALA A 185 -4.11 13.81 0.96
N HIS A 186 -4.81 14.92 1.16
CA HIS A 186 -6.00 15.25 0.39
C HIS A 186 -5.70 15.40 -1.11
N ALA A 187 -4.66 16.15 -1.47
CA ALA A 187 -4.27 16.39 -2.86
C ALA A 187 -3.85 15.08 -3.56
N VAL A 188 -3.01 14.28 -2.92
CA VAL A 188 -2.55 12.98 -3.45
C VAL A 188 -3.73 12.04 -3.64
N THR A 189 -4.59 11.88 -2.61
CA THR A 189 -5.77 10.99 -2.72
C THR A 189 -6.67 11.38 -3.87
N ARG A 190 -6.93 12.66 -4.06
CA ARG A 190 -7.74 13.15 -5.17
C ARG A 190 -7.09 12.84 -6.52
N MET A 191 -5.79 13.13 -6.69
CA MET A 191 -5.07 12.84 -7.93
C MET A 191 -5.12 11.34 -8.28
N LEU A 192 -4.96 10.46 -7.28
CA LEU A 192 -5.03 9.03 -7.48
C LEU A 192 -6.43 8.59 -7.91
N LEU A 193 -7.46 9.07 -7.21
CA LEU A 193 -8.85 8.73 -7.53
C LEU A 193 -9.28 9.27 -8.90
N ASP A 194 -8.88 10.49 -9.27
CA ASP A 194 -9.20 11.07 -10.58
C ASP A 194 -8.59 10.23 -11.72
N GLY A 195 -7.42 9.60 -11.51
CA GLY A 195 -6.80 8.72 -12.49
C GLY A 195 -7.25 7.26 -12.45
N TRP A 196 -7.79 6.80 -11.31
CA TRP A 196 -8.06 5.37 -11.07
C TRP A 196 -9.53 4.98 -11.02
N ARG A 197 -10.44 5.94 -10.88
CA ARG A 197 -11.88 5.64 -10.90
C ARG A 197 -12.29 4.98 -12.19
N ALA A 198 -13.21 4.03 -12.10
CA ALA A 198 -13.90 3.52 -13.27
C ALA A 198 -14.57 4.67 -14.01
N ALA A 199 -14.40 4.72 -15.32
CA ALA A 199 -15.20 5.66 -16.12
C ALA A 199 -16.68 5.40 -15.83
N PRO A 200 -17.50 6.45 -15.63
CA PRO A 200 -18.93 6.23 -15.57
C PRO A 200 -19.33 5.44 -16.80
N ALA A 201 -20.10 4.35 -16.60
CA ALA A 201 -20.63 3.59 -17.72
C ALA A 201 -21.19 4.60 -18.73
N PRO A 202 -20.85 4.49 -20.02
CA PRO A 202 -21.31 5.44 -21.00
C PRO A 202 -22.83 5.50 -20.82
N ARG A 203 -23.32 6.62 -20.32
CA ARG A 203 -24.76 6.91 -20.35
C ARG A 203 -25.05 6.90 -21.83
N GLY A 204 -25.62 5.76 -22.31
CA GLY A 204 -25.78 5.55 -23.72
C GLY A 204 -26.36 6.82 -24.31
N ASP A 205 -25.55 7.53 -25.08
CA ASP A 205 -25.96 8.79 -25.70
C ASP A 205 -27.28 8.50 -26.39
N PRO A 206 -28.36 9.20 -26.07
CA PRO A 206 -29.63 8.99 -26.73
C PRO A 206 -29.50 9.03 -28.26
N ALA A 207 -28.53 9.82 -28.77
CA ALA A 207 -28.21 9.90 -30.18
C ALA A 207 -27.53 8.61 -30.69
N LEU A 208 -26.59 8.03 -29.92
CA LEU A 208 -25.94 6.73 -30.25
C LEU A 208 -26.97 5.59 -30.24
N ARG A 209 -27.84 5.50 -29.23
CA ARG A 209 -28.93 4.51 -29.19
C ARG A 209 -29.88 4.66 -30.35
N SER A 210 -30.23 5.92 -30.73
CA SER A 210 -31.04 6.18 -31.90
C SER A 210 -30.35 5.76 -33.20
N LEU A 211 -29.06 5.97 -33.33
CA LEU A 211 -28.27 5.52 -34.49
C LEU A 211 -28.17 3.99 -34.57
N GLU A 212 -27.91 3.31 -33.46
CA GLU A 212 -27.88 1.84 -33.39
C GLU A 212 -29.25 1.24 -33.78
N GLN A 213 -30.34 1.81 -33.27
CA GLN A 213 -31.69 1.39 -33.68
C GLN A 213 -31.96 1.63 -35.19
N ARG A 214 -31.50 2.75 -35.72
CA ARG A 214 -31.66 3.04 -37.16
C ARG A 214 -30.79 2.13 -38.02
N LEU A 215 -29.57 1.79 -37.59
CA LEU A 215 -28.73 0.85 -38.27
C LEU A 215 -29.34 -0.57 -38.27
N SER A 216 -29.83 -1.05 -37.14
CA SER A 216 -30.52 -2.34 -37.04
C SER A 216 -31.77 -2.42 -37.95
N VAL A 217 -32.54 -1.35 -38.03
CA VAL A 217 -33.70 -1.28 -38.96
C VAL A 217 -33.25 -1.33 -40.41
N LEU A 218 -32.16 -0.68 -40.80
CA LEU A 218 -31.61 -0.71 -42.14
C LEU A 218 -31.05 -2.07 -42.53
N GLU A 219 -30.31 -2.72 -41.61
CA GLU A 219 -29.80 -4.08 -41.79
C GLU A 219 -30.95 -5.08 -42.04
N ASN A 220 -31.99 -5.07 -41.21
CA ASN A 220 -33.18 -5.92 -41.39
C ASN A 220 -33.90 -5.65 -42.73
N ARG A 221 -33.92 -4.40 -43.20
CA ARG A 221 -34.51 -4.05 -44.50
C ARG A 221 -33.67 -4.55 -45.67
N LEU A 222 -32.35 -4.54 -45.56
CA LEU A 222 -31.44 -5.06 -46.59
C LEU A 222 -31.50 -6.59 -46.66
N GLU A 223 -31.54 -7.27 -45.55
CA GLU A 223 -31.72 -8.71 -45.49
C GLU A 223 -33.08 -9.17 -46.05
N GLY A 224 -34.15 -8.46 -45.70
CA GLY A 224 -35.50 -8.72 -46.23
C GLY A 224 -35.60 -8.49 -47.75
N ARG A 225 -34.84 -7.53 -48.30
CA ARG A 225 -34.75 -7.32 -49.76
C ARG A 225 -33.93 -8.39 -50.48
N GLY A 226 -32.88 -8.89 -49.82
CA GLY A 226 -32.08 -10.03 -50.32
C GLY A 226 -32.93 -11.28 -50.48
N ALA A 227 -33.72 -11.61 -49.46
CA ALA A 227 -34.60 -12.79 -49.45
C ALA A 227 -35.75 -12.70 -50.49
N ALA A 228 -36.29 -11.48 -50.74
CA ALA A 228 -37.33 -11.27 -51.75
C ALA A 228 -36.80 -11.39 -53.19
N LYS A 229 -35.51 -11.03 -53.41
CA LYS A 229 -34.89 -11.12 -54.74
C LYS A 229 -34.51 -12.57 -55.10
N ALA A 230 -34.31 -13.42 -54.11
CA ALA A 230 -33.99 -14.86 -54.32
C ALA A 230 -35.26 -15.72 -54.62
N ARG A 231 -36.47 -15.17 -54.45
CA ARG A 231 -37.76 -15.87 -54.68
C ARG A 231 -38.44 -15.55 -55.99
N ARG A 232 -37.78 -14.90 -56.97
CA ARG A 232 -38.38 -14.74 -58.34
C ARG A 232 -38.18 -16.05 -59.12
N PRO A 233 -39.27 -16.72 -59.50
CA PRO A 233 -39.14 -17.90 -60.33
C PRO A 233 -38.67 -17.53 -61.73
N ALA A 234 -37.74 -18.30 -62.26
CA ALA A 234 -37.32 -18.23 -63.65
C ALA A 234 -38.54 -18.48 -64.53
N LYS A 235 -38.91 -17.54 -65.38
CA LYS A 235 -39.91 -17.73 -66.45
C LYS A 235 -39.32 -18.74 -67.44
N GLU A 236 -39.92 -19.89 -67.53
CA GLU A 236 -39.72 -20.83 -68.63
C GLU A 236 -39.97 -20.11 -69.96
N LEU A 237 -38.99 -20.10 -70.81
CA LEU A 237 -39.10 -19.82 -72.23
C LEU A 237 -39.24 -21.16 -72.96
N THR A 238 -40.47 -21.50 -73.21
CA THR A 238 -40.79 -22.55 -74.19
C THR A 238 -41.02 -21.91 -75.55
N THR A 239 -40.23 -22.17 -76.52
CA THR A 239 -40.48 -22.61 -77.92
C THR A 239 -39.19 -22.51 -78.73
#